data_09821277397477cb403d136ce3882c22
#
_entry.id   09821277397477cb403d136ce3882c22
#
_cell.length_a   1.000
_cell.length_b   1.000
_cell.length_c   1.000
_cell.angle_alpha   90.00
_cell.angle_beta   90.00
_cell.angle_gamma   90.00
#
_symmetry.space_group_name_H-M   'P 1'
#
loop_
_entity.id
_entity.type
_entity.pdbx_description
1 polymer ?
#
loop_
_entity_poly.entity_id
_entity_poly.type
_entity_poly.pdbx_seq_one_letter_code
_entity_poly.pdbx_strand_id
1 'polypeptide(L)'
;MSTKFTWYEAKRIVNLAKHKLDFIDADLVIESLYRLDIQTERNGEIRQQSFAYVFDFLVVLTVVYIPNDTAHIISFRPAKRSEREIYYEWLENDFNE
;
A
#
# COMPACT_ATOMS: atom_id res chain seq x y z
N MET A 1 -0.40 -17.88 -4.57
CA MET A 1 1.00 -17.53 -4.82
C MET A 1 1.31 -16.21 -4.15
N SER A 2 2.46 -16.16 -3.49
CA SER A 2 2.87 -14.91 -2.85
C SER A 2 3.40 -13.94 -3.89
N THR A 3 3.07 -12.66 -3.71
CA THR A 3 3.59 -11.58 -4.54
C THR A 3 5.06 -11.38 -4.18
N LYS A 4 5.89 -11.19 -5.20
CA LYS A 4 7.31 -10.93 -5.00
C LYS A 4 7.56 -9.43 -5.00
N PHE A 5 8.40 -8.97 -4.08
CA PHE A 5 8.74 -7.57 -3.94
C PHE A 5 10.25 -7.37 -3.93
N THR A 6 10.67 -6.21 -4.35
CA THR A 6 12.03 -5.74 -4.11
C THR A 6 11.98 -4.43 -3.33
N TRP A 7 13.07 -4.07 -2.71
CA TRP A 7 13.21 -2.80 -2.00
C TRP A 7 14.68 -2.51 -1.73
N TYR A 8 14.98 -1.27 -1.36
CA TYR A 8 16.30 -0.93 -0.83
C TYR A 8 16.27 -1.17 0.68
N GLU A 9 17.23 -1.94 1.19
CA GLU A 9 17.26 -2.32 2.60
C GLU A 9 17.32 -1.09 3.53
N ALA A 10 18.05 -0.06 3.13
CA ALA A 10 18.10 1.18 3.89
C ALA A 10 16.72 1.82 4.04
N LYS A 11 15.91 1.77 2.99
CA LYS A 11 14.53 2.28 3.01
C LYS A 11 13.63 1.46 3.92
N ARG A 12 13.78 0.15 3.87
CA ARG A 12 13.01 -0.76 4.73
C ARG A 12 13.25 -0.47 6.20
N ILE A 13 14.52 -0.29 6.57
CA ILE A 13 14.92 -0.01 7.96
C ILE A 13 14.33 1.32 8.44
N VAL A 14 14.44 2.37 7.63
CA VAL A 14 13.89 3.69 7.98
C VAL A 14 12.37 3.62 8.11
N ASN A 15 11.70 2.94 7.17
CA ASN A 15 10.25 2.80 7.18
C ASN A 15 9.77 2.05 8.44
N LEU A 16 10.48 0.98 8.78
CA LEU A 16 10.15 0.18 9.96
C LEU A 16 10.29 1.00 11.24
N ALA A 17 11.35 1.79 11.34
CA ALA A 17 11.55 2.66 12.50
C ALA A 17 10.47 3.72 12.61
N LYS A 18 10.08 4.31 11.47
CA LYS A 18 9.13 5.42 11.44
C LYS A 18 7.68 4.99 11.61
N HIS A 19 7.27 3.93 10.93
CA HIS A 19 5.87 3.51 10.86
C HIS A 19 5.57 2.20 11.56
N LYS A 20 6.58 1.47 12.03
CA LYS A 20 6.46 0.15 12.65
C LYS A 20 5.87 -0.88 11.69
N LEU A 21 6.06 -0.67 10.40
CA LEU A 21 5.61 -1.57 9.34
C LEU A 21 6.80 -2.01 8.51
N ASP A 22 6.91 -3.32 8.31
CA ASP A 22 8.01 -3.93 7.58
C ASP A 22 7.58 -4.20 6.13
N PHE A 23 8.42 -3.85 5.17
CA PHE A 23 8.14 -4.07 3.75
C PHE A 23 7.83 -5.54 3.44
N ILE A 24 8.37 -6.48 4.20
CA ILE A 24 8.10 -7.90 3.97
C ILE A 24 6.63 -8.26 4.18
N ASP A 25 5.88 -7.42 4.89
CA ASP A 25 4.46 -7.62 5.15
C ASP A 25 3.55 -6.86 4.18
N ALA A 26 4.11 -6.28 3.12
CA ALA A 26 3.32 -5.51 2.16
C ALA A 26 2.25 -6.34 1.46
N ASP A 27 2.37 -7.66 1.43
CA ASP A 27 1.36 -8.57 0.89
C ASP A 27 0.02 -8.44 1.63
N LEU A 28 0.04 -8.00 2.89
CA LEU A 28 -1.21 -7.75 3.63
C LEU A 28 -2.11 -6.74 2.90
N VAL A 29 -1.51 -5.82 2.16
CA VAL A 29 -2.25 -4.85 1.36
C VAL A 29 -2.38 -5.34 -0.08
N ILE A 30 -1.27 -5.71 -0.71
CA ILE A 30 -1.24 -5.99 -2.15
C ILE A 30 -2.05 -7.23 -2.52
N GLU A 31 -2.19 -8.19 -1.61
CA GLU A 31 -2.99 -9.39 -1.86
C GLU A 31 -4.40 -9.32 -1.26
N SER A 32 -4.82 -8.15 -0.77
CA SER A 32 -6.15 -7.99 -0.20
C SER A 32 -7.22 -8.05 -1.28
N LEU A 33 -8.36 -8.67 -0.95
CA LEU A 33 -9.54 -8.70 -1.81
C LEU A 33 -10.22 -7.33 -1.92
N TYR A 34 -10.01 -6.47 -0.93
CA TYR A 34 -10.63 -5.14 -0.86
C TYR A 34 -9.57 -4.06 -1.04
N ARG A 35 -8.76 -4.25 -2.09
CA ARG A 35 -7.65 -3.33 -2.38
C ARG A 35 -8.08 -2.27 -3.37
N LEU A 36 -7.82 -1.01 -3.03
CA LEU A 36 -7.96 0.11 -3.96
C LEU A 36 -6.59 0.50 -4.47
N ASP A 37 -6.43 0.60 -5.77
CA ASP A 37 -5.18 1.02 -6.40
C ASP A 37 -5.37 2.38 -7.03
N ILE A 38 -4.42 3.29 -6.76
CA ILE A 38 -4.39 4.62 -7.37
C ILE A 38 -3.02 4.80 -8.01
N GLN A 39 -3.02 5.21 -9.29
CA GLN A 39 -1.79 5.52 -9.99
C GLN A 39 -1.40 6.96 -9.71
N THR A 40 -0.14 7.18 -9.40
CA THR A 40 0.41 8.50 -9.17
C THR A 40 1.65 8.67 -10.04
N GLU A 41 2.09 9.92 -10.23
CA GLU A 41 3.28 10.21 -10.99
C GLU A 41 4.10 11.23 -10.21
N ARG A 42 5.40 11.00 -10.14
CA ARG A 42 6.31 11.91 -9.47
C ARG A 42 7.59 12.02 -10.27
N ASN A 43 7.92 13.24 -10.73
CA ASN A 43 9.11 13.52 -11.53
C ASN A 43 9.20 12.60 -12.76
N GLY A 44 8.07 12.37 -13.44
CA GLY A 44 8.03 11.52 -14.63
C GLY A 44 7.99 10.03 -14.34
N GLU A 45 8.07 9.63 -13.07
CA GLU A 45 8.02 8.22 -12.69
C GLU A 45 6.61 7.84 -12.25
N ILE A 46 6.08 6.79 -12.88
CA ILE A 46 4.76 6.27 -12.53
C ILE A 46 4.90 5.38 -11.30
N ARG A 47 4.09 5.66 -10.28
CA ARG A 47 4.00 4.87 -9.06
C ARG A 47 2.58 4.43 -8.87
N GLN A 48 2.41 3.32 -8.20
CA GLN A 48 1.10 2.83 -7.80
C GLN A 48 1.02 2.86 -6.28
N GLN A 49 -0.15 3.26 -5.79
CA GLN A 49 -0.42 3.29 -4.37
C GLN A 49 -1.62 2.40 -4.11
N SER A 50 -1.44 1.37 -3.32
CA SER A 50 -2.50 0.43 -2.98
C SER A 50 -2.93 0.63 -1.54
N PHE A 51 -4.24 0.55 -1.30
CA PHE A 51 -4.84 0.72 0.02
C PHE A 51 -5.66 -0.50 0.38
N ALA A 52 -5.62 -0.92 1.63
CA ALA A 52 -6.51 -1.94 2.14
C ALA A 52 -6.66 -1.82 3.65
N TYR A 53 -7.87 -2.13 4.14
CA TYR A 53 -8.07 -2.30 5.58
C TYR A 53 -7.46 -3.62 5.99
N VAL A 54 -6.60 -3.58 7.00
CA VAL A 54 -5.91 -4.78 7.49
C VAL A 54 -6.41 -5.09 8.90
N PHE A 55 -7.13 -6.20 9.03
CA PHE A 55 -7.79 -6.57 10.27
C PHE A 55 -6.82 -6.75 11.44
N ASP A 56 -5.64 -7.28 11.19
CA ASP A 56 -4.64 -7.49 12.25
C ASP A 56 -4.17 -6.17 12.87
N PHE A 57 -4.26 -5.08 12.12
CA PHE A 57 -3.83 -3.76 12.57
C PHE A 57 -5.02 -2.83 12.85
N LEU A 58 -6.25 -3.22 12.47
CA LEU A 58 -7.47 -2.44 12.66
C LEU A 58 -7.38 -1.05 12.01
N VAL A 59 -6.73 -0.98 10.85
CA VAL A 59 -6.48 0.31 10.20
C VAL A 59 -6.28 0.10 8.70
N VAL A 60 -6.52 1.17 7.93
CA VAL A 60 -6.20 1.17 6.49
C VAL A 60 -4.71 1.44 6.35
N LEU A 61 -4.03 0.51 5.68
CA LEU A 61 -2.61 0.64 5.36
C LEU A 61 -2.45 0.93 3.87
N THR A 62 -1.35 1.57 3.51
CA THR A 62 -1.05 1.85 2.11
C THR A 62 0.39 1.50 1.78
N VAL A 63 0.58 0.93 0.60
CA VAL A 63 1.89 0.62 0.04
C VAL A 63 2.07 1.46 -1.21
N VAL A 64 3.17 2.20 -1.29
CA VAL A 64 3.57 2.93 -2.49
C VAL A 64 4.70 2.15 -3.15
N TYR A 65 4.56 1.85 -4.43
CA TYR A 65 5.54 1.02 -5.13
C TYR A 65 5.61 1.38 -6.61
N ILE A 66 6.71 0.98 -7.23
CA ILE A 66 6.88 1.08 -8.69
C ILE A 66 6.32 -0.22 -9.27
N PRO A 67 5.27 -0.14 -10.13
CA PRO A 67 4.64 -1.34 -10.67
C PRO A 67 5.49 -1.94 -11.78
N ASN A 68 6.01 -3.12 -11.52
CA ASN A 68 6.80 -3.93 -12.46
C ASN A 68 6.39 -5.38 -12.25
N ASP A 69 6.99 -6.29 -13.02
CA ASP A 69 6.78 -7.73 -12.80
C ASP A 69 7.08 -8.10 -11.36
N THR A 70 8.10 -7.46 -10.79
CA THR A 70 8.38 -7.52 -9.36
C THR A 70 8.23 -6.11 -8.82
N ALA A 71 7.21 -5.89 -8.00
CA ALA A 71 6.92 -4.57 -7.44
C ALA A 71 8.08 -4.08 -6.57
N HIS A 72 8.51 -2.84 -6.76
CA HIS A 72 9.58 -2.24 -5.96
C HIS A 72 8.96 -1.33 -4.91
N ILE A 73 9.02 -1.75 -3.64
CA ILE A 73 8.39 -1.05 -2.53
C ILE A 73 9.15 0.22 -2.19
N ILE A 74 8.42 1.33 -2.09
CA ILE A 74 8.97 2.63 -1.71
C ILE A 74 8.58 3.00 -0.29
N SER A 75 7.32 2.71 0.10
CA SER A 75 6.80 3.09 1.40
C SER A 75 5.68 2.15 1.82
N PHE A 76 5.58 1.88 3.11
CA PHE A 76 4.50 1.09 3.70
C PHE A 76 4.12 1.76 5.02
N ARG A 77 2.94 2.35 5.07
CA ARG A 77 2.53 3.20 6.20
C ARG A 77 1.02 3.17 6.41
N PRO A 78 0.54 3.64 7.56
CA PRO A 78 -0.90 3.86 7.73
C PRO A 78 -1.37 4.95 6.77
N ALA A 79 -2.59 4.81 6.27
CA ALA A 79 -3.18 5.80 5.38
C ALA A 79 -3.47 7.09 6.16
N LYS A 80 -3.33 8.23 5.50
CA LYS A 80 -3.70 9.53 6.05
C LYS A 80 -5.23 9.64 6.05
N ARG A 81 -5.76 10.61 6.82
CA ARG A 81 -7.20 10.80 6.91
C ARG A 81 -7.86 10.98 5.53
N SER A 82 -7.30 11.84 4.70
CA SER A 82 -7.85 12.07 3.35
C SER A 82 -7.81 10.81 2.50
N GLU A 83 -6.78 10.00 2.65
CA GLU A 83 -6.64 8.74 1.94
C GLU A 83 -7.65 7.70 2.43
N ARG A 84 -7.89 7.65 3.74
CA ARG A 84 -8.90 6.75 4.30
C ARG A 84 -10.29 7.12 3.81
N GLU A 85 -10.60 8.40 3.70
CA GLU A 85 -11.89 8.86 3.20
C GLU A 85 -12.12 8.39 1.76
N ILE A 86 -11.12 8.50 0.91
CA ILE A 86 -11.18 8.02 -0.47
C ILE A 86 -11.39 6.50 -0.50
N TYR A 87 -10.67 5.77 0.34
CA TYR A 87 -10.77 4.32 0.41
C TYR A 87 -12.17 3.88 0.84
N TYR A 88 -12.72 4.47 1.90
CA TYR A 88 -14.04 4.09 2.39
C TYR A 88 -15.14 4.48 1.42
N GLU A 89 -15.01 5.60 0.73
CA GLU A 89 -15.95 6.00 -0.30
C GLU A 89 -15.95 5.00 -1.45
N TRP A 90 -14.78 4.60 -1.90
CA TRP A 90 -14.64 3.57 -2.93
C TRP A 90 -15.27 2.25 -2.48
N LEU A 91 -14.96 1.82 -1.27
CA LEU A 91 -15.46 0.55 -0.73
C LEU A 91 -16.98 0.56 -0.66
N GLU A 92 -17.57 1.65 -0.19
CA GLU A 92 -19.01 1.80 -0.08
C GLU A 92 -19.68 1.76 -1.46
N ASN A 93 -19.14 2.49 -2.43
CA ASN A 93 -19.74 2.58 -3.76
C ASN A 93 -19.59 1.29 -4.58
N ASP A 94 -18.48 0.58 -4.41
CA ASP A 94 -18.22 -0.63 -5.19
C ASP A 94 -18.93 -1.87 -4.64
N PHE A 95 -19.23 -1.90 -3.34
CA PHE A 95 -19.74 -3.11 -2.71
C PHE A 95 -21.16 -2.99 -2.17
N ASN A 96 -21.79 -1.83 -2.32
CA ASN A 96 -23.16 -1.60 -1.82
C ASN A 96 -24.21 -1.51 -2.94
N GLU A 97 -23.89 -2.01 -4.10
CA GLU A 97 -24.86 -2.05 -5.21
C GLU A 97 -25.78 -3.26 -5.11
#